data_2a4946bc46290ce69a4c64d7b1aff10f
#
_entry.id   2a4946bc46290ce69a4c64d7b1aff10f
#
_cell.length_a   1.000
_cell.length_b   1.000
_cell.length_c   1.000
_cell.angle_alpha   90.00
_cell.angle_beta   90.00
_cell.angle_gamma   90.00
#
_symmetry.space_group_name_H-M   'P 1'
#
loop_
_entity.id
_entity.type
_entity.pdbx_description
1 polymer ?
#
loop_
_entity_poly.entity_id
_entity_poly.type
_entity_poly.pdbx_seq_one_letter_code
_entity_poly.pdbx_strand_id
1 'polypeptide(L)'
;TAVLLEEMIKRPRQFKKLVVASSMSIYGEGDYRCAKCDSRIHPFLRPDEQLAAHEWNFRCTECGRELELAGTPETKPLYPTSVYAVSKQDQEQYSLAVGRAYKIPTVAFRYFNVYGTRQALSNPYTGVCAIFSSRLLNDQAPMIFEDGEQSRDFVHVSDIVQANLL
;
A
#
# COMPACT_ATOMS: atom_id res chain seq x y z
N THR A 1 -1.19 -7.51 -17.39
CA THR A 1 -0.73 -8.66 -16.58
C THR A 1 -1.10 -9.98 -17.26
N ALA A 2 -2.37 -10.24 -17.61
CA ALA A 2 -2.82 -11.52 -18.15
C ALA A 2 -2.03 -11.96 -19.41
N VAL A 3 -1.88 -11.09 -20.40
CA VAL A 3 -1.11 -11.38 -21.64
C VAL A 3 0.34 -11.76 -21.34
N LEU A 4 1.00 -11.06 -20.39
CA LEU A 4 2.37 -11.41 -19.98
C LEU A 4 2.40 -12.80 -19.36
N LEU A 5 1.49 -13.11 -18.46
CA LEU A 5 1.42 -14.42 -17.81
C LEU A 5 1.11 -15.53 -18.82
N GLU A 6 0.23 -15.28 -19.79
CA GLU A 6 -0.06 -16.21 -20.89
C GLU A 6 1.20 -16.53 -21.70
N GLU A 7 2.02 -15.54 -22.04
CA GLU A 7 3.28 -15.79 -22.75
C GLU A 7 4.30 -16.55 -21.86
N MET A 8 4.33 -16.26 -20.57
CA MET A 8 5.22 -16.94 -19.62
C MET A 8 4.88 -18.43 -19.48
N ILE A 9 3.59 -18.79 -19.42
CA ILE A 9 3.19 -20.20 -19.25
C ILE A 9 3.51 -21.06 -20.47
N LYS A 10 3.67 -20.49 -21.65
CA LYS A 10 4.12 -21.20 -22.86
C LYS A 10 5.57 -21.71 -22.73
N ARG A 11 6.38 -21.08 -21.87
CA ARG A 11 7.80 -21.39 -21.68
C ARG A 11 8.24 -21.29 -20.22
N PRO A 12 7.60 -21.98 -19.28
CA PRO A 12 7.78 -21.75 -17.85
C PRO A 12 9.21 -22.01 -17.35
N ARG A 13 9.94 -22.92 -17.99
CA ARG A 13 11.33 -23.27 -17.64
C ARG A 13 12.36 -22.19 -17.99
N GLN A 14 11.98 -21.17 -18.76
CA GLN A 14 12.87 -20.04 -19.10
C GLN A 14 12.97 -19.00 -17.97
N PHE A 15 12.02 -19.01 -17.05
CA PHE A 15 11.97 -18.02 -15.97
C PHE A 15 12.50 -18.60 -14.66
N LYS A 16 13.52 -17.97 -14.11
CA LYS A 16 14.08 -18.35 -12.81
C LYS A 16 13.18 -17.89 -11.65
N LYS A 17 12.62 -16.70 -11.79
CA LYS A 17 11.77 -16.06 -10.79
C LYS A 17 10.87 -15.01 -11.47
N LEU A 18 9.67 -14.81 -10.96
CA LEU A 18 8.80 -13.67 -11.26
C LEU A 18 8.72 -12.79 -10.04
N VAL A 19 9.06 -11.52 -10.17
CA VAL A 19 8.90 -10.51 -9.14
C VAL A 19 7.80 -9.54 -9.56
N VAL A 20 6.85 -9.29 -8.68
CA VAL A 20 5.65 -8.50 -8.96
C VAL A 20 5.60 -7.29 -8.05
N ALA A 21 5.53 -6.11 -8.64
CA ALA A 21 5.29 -4.87 -7.93
C ALA A 21 3.80 -4.74 -7.55
N SER A 22 3.42 -5.25 -6.39
CA SER A 22 2.13 -4.98 -5.76
C SER A 22 2.17 -3.64 -5.01
N SER A 23 1.25 -3.39 -4.12
CA SER A 23 1.14 -2.10 -3.41
C SER A 23 0.52 -2.27 -2.03
N MET A 24 0.92 -1.44 -1.08
CA MET A 24 0.24 -1.33 0.21
C MET A 24 -1.24 -0.95 0.09
N SER A 25 -1.64 -0.29 -1.01
CA SER A 25 -3.02 0.16 -1.22
C SER A 25 -4.03 -0.99 -1.26
N ILE A 26 -3.59 -2.24 -1.49
CA ILE A 26 -4.46 -3.40 -1.43
C ILE A 26 -4.94 -3.73 -0.02
N TYR A 27 -4.26 -3.23 1.01
CA TYR A 27 -4.69 -3.38 2.40
C TYR A 27 -5.89 -2.48 2.76
N GLY A 28 -6.14 -1.41 1.99
CA GLY A 28 -7.08 -0.36 2.34
C GLY A 28 -6.55 0.50 3.49
N GLU A 29 -7.32 0.67 4.52
CA GLU A 29 -6.89 1.36 5.75
C GLU A 29 -5.81 0.55 6.49
N GLY A 30 -5.07 1.22 7.36
CA GLY A 30 -4.02 0.61 8.16
C GLY A 30 -4.53 -0.49 9.11
N ASP A 31 -3.64 -1.00 9.90
CA ASP A 31 -3.94 -1.91 11.01
C ASP A 31 -3.97 -1.12 12.32
N TYR A 32 -4.91 -1.44 13.20
CA TYR A 32 -5.15 -0.71 14.43
C TYR A 32 -5.29 -1.64 15.62
N ARG A 33 -5.03 -1.11 16.81
CA ARG A 33 -5.20 -1.81 18.08
C ARG A 33 -6.04 -0.97 19.03
N CYS A 34 -6.93 -1.62 19.74
CA CYS A 34 -7.58 -1.00 20.90
C CYS A 34 -6.78 -1.32 22.17
N ALA A 35 -6.21 -0.30 22.81
CA ALA A 35 -5.44 -0.48 24.03
C ALA A 35 -6.28 -0.98 25.21
N LYS A 36 -7.61 -0.71 25.23
CA LYS A 36 -8.52 -1.18 26.28
C LYS A 36 -8.95 -2.63 26.09
N CYS A 37 -9.31 -3.00 24.86
CA CYS A 37 -9.82 -4.36 24.54
C CYS A 37 -8.71 -5.33 24.19
N ASP A 38 -7.48 -4.83 24.03
CA ASP A 38 -6.30 -5.58 23.58
C ASP A 38 -6.53 -6.34 22.25
N SER A 39 -7.40 -5.80 21.40
CA SER A 39 -7.81 -6.39 20.12
C SER A 39 -7.23 -5.65 18.93
N ARG A 40 -6.86 -6.41 17.89
CA ARG A 40 -6.55 -5.84 16.57
C ARG A 40 -7.83 -5.60 15.81
N ILE A 41 -7.90 -4.45 15.16
CA ILE A 41 -9.06 -4.01 14.41
C ILE A 41 -8.61 -3.57 13.02
N HIS A 42 -9.30 -4.09 12.01
CA HIS A 42 -9.08 -3.75 10.61
C HIS A 42 -10.26 -2.91 10.12
N PRO A 43 -10.22 -1.57 10.31
CA PRO A 43 -11.33 -0.73 9.93
C PRO A 43 -11.51 -0.69 8.41
N PHE A 44 -12.75 -0.47 7.99
CA PHE A 44 -13.08 -0.07 6.63
C PHE A 44 -12.89 1.44 6.45
N LEU A 45 -13.37 1.98 5.32
CA LEU A 45 -13.40 3.42 5.12
C LEU A 45 -14.23 4.10 6.21
N ARG A 46 -13.83 5.29 6.60
CA ARG A 46 -14.63 6.16 7.49
C ARG A 46 -15.94 6.53 6.81
N PRO A 47 -17.08 6.45 7.50
CA PRO A 47 -18.36 6.92 6.99
C PRO A 47 -18.35 8.41 6.63
N ASP A 48 -19.16 8.80 5.65
CA ASP A 48 -19.25 10.20 5.23
C ASP A 48 -19.69 11.13 6.36
N GLU A 49 -20.55 10.65 7.26
CA GLU A 49 -21.01 11.40 8.43
C GLU A 49 -19.85 11.69 9.40
N GLN A 50 -18.96 10.72 9.60
CA GLN A 50 -17.77 10.89 10.44
C GLN A 50 -16.82 11.93 9.82
N LEU A 51 -16.59 11.85 8.51
CA LEU A 51 -15.75 12.81 7.79
C LEU A 51 -16.35 14.24 7.82
N ALA A 52 -17.67 14.36 7.66
CA ALA A 52 -18.38 15.63 7.74
C ALA A 52 -18.34 16.24 9.15
N ALA A 53 -18.25 15.41 10.19
CA ALA A 53 -18.06 15.84 11.59
C ALA A 53 -16.61 16.20 11.92
N HIS A 54 -15.66 16.07 10.99
CA HIS A 54 -14.23 16.24 11.20
C HIS A 54 -13.64 15.28 12.25
N GLU A 55 -14.22 14.09 12.38
CA GLU A 55 -13.71 13.02 13.24
C GLU A 55 -12.78 12.11 12.45
N TRP A 56 -11.48 12.37 12.52
CA TRP A 56 -10.50 11.70 11.67
C TRP A 56 -10.06 10.32 12.17
N ASN A 57 -10.17 10.07 13.48
CA ASN A 57 -9.66 8.87 14.11
C ASN A 57 -10.68 7.74 14.14
N PHE A 58 -10.22 6.51 13.94
CA PHE A 58 -11.07 5.34 14.09
C PHE A 58 -11.37 5.05 15.55
N ARG A 59 -12.56 4.56 15.83
CA ARG A 59 -13.02 4.18 17.17
C ARG A 59 -13.25 2.68 17.25
N CYS A 60 -12.94 2.11 18.40
CA CYS A 60 -13.21 0.72 18.72
C CYS A 60 -14.72 0.46 18.73
N THR A 61 -15.16 -0.54 17.98
CA THR A 61 -16.57 -0.94 17.87
C THR A 61 -17.13 -1.52 19.18
N GLU A 62 -16.25 -2.06 20.06
CA GLU A 62 -16.64 -2.66 21.33
C GLU A 62 -16.73 -1.66 22.48
N CYS A 63 -15.79 -0.72 22.55
CA CYS A 63 -15.69 0.17 23.73
C CYS A 63 -15.72 1.66 23.40
N GLY A 64 -15.81 2.05 22.12
CA GLY A 64 -15.86 3.44 21.66
C GLY A 64 -14.56 4.22 21.80
N ARG A 65 -13.48 3.64 22.34
CA ARG A 65 -12.18 4.32 22.43
C ARG A 65 -11.58 4.51 21.05
N GLU A 66 -10.81 5.58 20.94
CA GLU A 66 -9.96 5.81 19.80
C GLU A 66 -8.94 4.69 19.65
N LEU A 67 -8.68 4.29 18.40
CA LEU A 67 -7.76 3.23 18.06
C LEU A 67 -6.35 3.78 17.88
N GLU A 68 -5.36 3.00 18.29
CA GLU A 68 -3.95 3.28 18.05
C GLU A 68 -3.50 2.61 16.74
N LEU A 69 -2.73 3.34 15.94
CA LEU A 69 -2.16 2.79 14.71
C LEU A 69 -1.14 1.70 15.05
N ALA A 70 -1.22 0.58 14.34
CA ALA A 70 -0.30 -0.54 14.46
C ALA A 70 0.39 -0.85 13.13
N GLY A 71 1.53 -1.53 13.19
CA GLY A 71 2.20 -2.01 11.99
C GLY A 71 1.34 -3.03 11.24
N THR A 72 1.15 -2.83 9.94
CA THR A 72 0.31 -3.70 9.09
C THR A 72 1.05 -5.00 8.75
N PRO A 73 0.61 -6.16 9.25
CA PRO A 73 1.22 -7.45 8.94
C PRO A 73 0.83 -7.92 7.55
N GLU A 74 1.64 -8.78 6.94
CA GLU A 74 1.33 -9.39 5.63
C GLU A 74 0.03 -10.20 5.64
N THR A 75 -0.37 -10.70 6.79
CA THR A 75 -1.59 -11.49 7.00
C THR A 75 -2.86 -10.67 7.15
N LYS A 76 -2.75 -9.31 7.20
CA LYS A 76 -3.93 -8.45 7.25
C LYS A 76 -4.86 -8.76 6.07
N PRO A 77 -6.18 -8.89 6.28
CA PRO A 77 -7.15 -8.99 5.19
C PRO A 77 -7.03 -7.83 4.19
N LEU A 78 -7.23 -8.13 2.92
CA LEU A 78 -7.12 -7.14 1.84
C LEU A 78 -8.47 -6.46 1.63
N TYR A 79 -8.48 -5.13 1.62
CA TYR A 79 -9.66 -4.29 1.41
C TYR A 79 -9.36 -3.18 0.39
N PRO A 80 -9.19 -3.51 -0.90
CA PRO A 80 -8.90 -2.51 -1.91
C PRO A 80 -10.05 -1.52 -2.05
N THR A 81 -9.78 -0.24 -1.88
CA THR A 81 -10.79 0.83 -1.86
C THR A 81 -10.75 1.73 -3.09
N SER A 82 -9.92 1.41 -4.07
CA SER A 82 -9.80 2.15 -5.33
C SER A 82 -9.59 1.21 -6.52
N VAL A 83 -9.90 1.68 -7.72
CA VAL A 83 -9.63 0.93 -8.97
C VAL A 83 -8.15 0.55 -9.08
N TYR A 84 -7.25 1.44 -8.67
CA TYR A 84 -5.82 1.15 -8.61
C TYR A 84 -5.53 -0.01 -7.64
N ALA A 85 -6.07 0.03 -6.43
CA ALA A 85 -5.86 -1.00 -5.43
C ALA A 85 -6.40 -2.36 -5.90
N VAL A 86 -7.61 -2.40 -6.48
CA VAL A 86 -8.18 -3.61 -7.08
C VAL A 86 -7.26 -4.15 -8.17
N SER A 87 -6.80 -3.31 -9.09
CA SER A 87 -5.92 -3.74 -10.19
C SER A 87 -4.58 -4.30 -9.68
N LYS A 88 -4.05 -3.76 -8.58
CA LYS A 88 -2.82 -4.27 -7.94
C LYS A 88 -3.05 -5.58 -7.21
N GLN A 89 -4.18 -5.72 -6.53
CA GLN A 89 -4.57 -7.00 -5.92
C GLN A 89 -4.74 -8.10 -6.97
N ASP A 90 -5.42 -7.82 -8.06
CA ASP A 90 -5.60 -8.76 -9.17
C ASP A 90 -4.25 -9.16 -9.78
N GLN A 91 -3.37 -8.17 -10.00
CA GLN A 91 -2.02 -8.43 -10.51
C GLN A 91 -1.25 -9.36 -9.59
N GLU A 92 -1.29 -9.13 -8.29
CA GLU A 92 -0.65 -9.98 -7.28
C GLU A 92 -1.23 -11.39 -7.32
N GLN A 93 -2.54 -11.53 -7.24
CA GLN A 93 -3.22 -12.82 -7.16
C GLN A 93 -3.05 -13.66 -8.42
N TYR A 94 -3.20 -13.07 -9.62
CA TYR A 94 -2.96 -13.76 -10.88
C TYR A 94 -1.51 -14.27 -10.97
N SER A 95 -0.55 -13.43 -10.62
CA SER A 95 0.86 -13.81 -10.71
C SER A 95 1.22 -14.94 -9.74
N LEU A 96 0.74 -14.86 -8.49
CA LEU A 96 0.97 -15.91 -7.50
C LEU A 96 0.26 -17.22 -7.88
N ALA A 97 -0.96 -17.16 -8.41
CA ALA A 97 -1.72 -18.32 -8.85
C ALA A 97 -1.03 -19.02 -10.03
N VAL A 98 -0.62 -18.26 -11.04
CA VAL A 98 0.12 -18.78 -12.21
C VAL A 98 1.47 -19.33 -11.77
N GLY A 99 2.22 -18.61 -10.95
CA GLY A 99 3.50 -19.06 -10.41
C GLY A 99 3.39 -20.42 -9.73
N ARG A 100 2.37 -20.60 -8.89
CA ARG A 100 2.10 -21.88 -8.22
C ARG A 100 1.71 -22.99 -9.19
N ALA A 101 0.81 -22.71 -10.13
CA ALA A 101 0.31 -23.69 -11.09
C ALA A 101 1.39 -24.19 -12.03
N TYR A 102 2.26 -23.31 -12.50
CA TYR A 102 3.30 -23.61 -13.48
C TYR A 102 4.70 -23.76 -12.88
N LYS A 103 4.81 -23.77 -11.54
CA LYS A 103 6.05 -23.94 -10.78
C LYS A 103 7.11 -22.89 -11.13
N ILE A 104 6.69 -21.64 -11.36
CA ILE A 104 7.55 -20.48 -11.52
C ILE A 104 7.68 -19.83 -10.13
N PRO A 105 8.86 -19.76 -9.51
CA PRO A 105 9.06 -19.07 -8.25
C PRO A 105 8.57 -17.61 -8.37
N THR A 106 7.60 -17.22 -7.54
CA THR A 106 6.96 -15.91 -7.67
C THR A 106 6.91 -15.21 -6.33
N VAL A 107 7.35 -13.96 -6.31
CA VAL A 107 7.31 -13.06 -5.14
C VAL A 107 6.54 -11.81 -5.54
N ALA A 108 5.61 -11.39 -4.69
CA ALA A 108 4.90 -10.12 -4.84
C ALA A 108 5.27 -9.18 -3.69
N PHE A 109 5.85 -8.02 -4.02
CA PHE A 109 6.17 -7.00 -3.04
C PHE A 109 5.04 -5.97 -2.94
N ARG A 110 4.48 -5.82 -1.76
CA ARG A 110 3.51 -4.76 -1.45
C ARG A 110 4.25 -3.51 -1.04
N TYR A 111 4.72 -2.74 -2.03
CA TYR A 111 5.49 -1.54 -1.76
C TYR A 111 4.68 -0.51 -1.00
N PHE A 112 5.29 0.01 0.06
CA PHE A 112 4.79 1.16 0.82
C PHE A 112 5.19 2.47 0.11
N ASN A 113 5.36 3.57 0.83
CA ASN A 113 5.66 4.86 0.20
C ASN A 113 7.13 4.93 -0.21
N VAL A 114 7.42 4.50 -1.42
CA VAL A 114 8.79 4.55 -1.97
C VAL A 114 9.17 5.99 -2.27
N TYR A 115 10.35 6.39 -1.82
CA TYR A 115 10.92 7.69 -2.11
C TYR A 115 12.39 7.58 -2.54
N GLY A 116 12.90 8.60 -3.21
CA GLY A 116 14.31 8.64 -3.60
C GLY A 116 14.58 9.60 -4.74
N THR A 117 15.85 9.67 -5.12
CA THR A 117 16.32 10.51 -6.22
C THR A 117 15.65 10.13 -7.55
N ARG A 118 15.42 11.12 -8.41
CA ARG A 118 14.79 10.98 -9.73
C ARG A 118 13.30 10.61 -9.69
N GLN A 119 12.64 10.73 -8.54
CA GLN A 119 11.20 10.60 -8.49
C GLN A 119 10.54 11.71 -9.33
N ALA A 120 9.55 11.33 -10.17
CA ALA A 120 8.82 12.28 -11.00
C ALA A 120 8.03 13.27 -10.12
N LEU A 121 8.23 14.56 -10.30
CA LEU A 121 7.56 15.61 -9.52
C LEU A 121 6.20 16.04 -10.11
N SER A 122 5.99 15.79 -11.39
CA SER A 122 4.79 16.24 -12.15
C SER A 122 3.71 15.15 -12.31
N ASN A 123 3.87 14.00 -11.68
CA ASN A 123 2.91 12.92 -11.76
C ASN A 123 1.83 13.13 -10.67
N PRO A 124 0.51 13.05 -10.98
CA PRO A 124 -0.55 13.17 -9.99
C PRO A 124 -0.50 12.08 -8.89
N TYR A 125 0.22 10.98 -9.13
CA TYR A 125 0.47 9.93 -8.15
C TYR A 125 1.81 10.07 -7.42
N THR A 126 2.47 11.22 -7.53
CA THR A 126 3.72 11.52 -6.85
C THR A 126 3.49 11.46 -5.33
N GLY A 127 4.38 10.77 -4.61
CA GLY A 127 4.28 10.60 -3.17
C GLY A 127 4.47 11.91 -2.39
N VAL A 128 3.91 11.97 -1.20
CA VAL A 128 3.88 13.16 -0.34
C VAL A 128 5.27 13.76 -0.08
N CYS A 129 6.31 12.94 0.07
CA CYS A 129 7.69 13.43 0.26
C CYS A 129 8.15 14.32 -0.90
N ALA A 130 7.93 13.90 -2.15
CA ALA A 130 8.33 14.67 -3.31
C ALA A 130 7.48 15.94 -3.48
N ILE A 131 6.17 15.85 -3.22
CA ILE A 131 5.26 17.01 -3.27
C ILE A 131 5.68 18.05 -2.24
N PHE A 132 5.85 17.66 -0.99
CA PHE A 132 6.20 18.59 0.09
C PHE A 132 7.58 19.20 -0.13
N SER A 133 8.58 18.38 -0.47
CA SER A 133 9.92 18.87 -0.79
C SER A 133 9.91 19.87 -1.94
N SER A 134 9.19 19.58 -3.02
CA SER A 134 9.08 20.48 -4.17
C SER A 134 8.43 21.81 -3.78
N ARG A 135 7.34 21.80 -3.01
CA ARG A 135 6.67 23.02 -2.57
C ARG A 135 7.56 23.85 -1.67
N LEU A 136 8.19 23.24 -0.67
CA LEU A 136 9.06 23.94 0.27
C LEU A 136 10.31 24.54 -0.41
N LEU A 137 10.91 23.83 -1.37
CA LEU A 137 12.03 24.35 -2.17
C LEU A 137 11.64 25.54 -3.08
N ASN A 138 10.36 25.73 -3.34
CA ASN A 138 9.82 26.85 -4.11
C ASN A 138 9.09 27.87 -3.22
N ASP A 139 9.39 27.92 -1.94
CA ASP A 139 8.77 28.81 -0.94
C ASP A 139 7.23 28.76 -0.92
N GLN A 140 6.66 27.59 -1.23
CA GLN A 140 5.22 27.36 -1.20
C GLN A 140 4.85 26.46 -0.04
N ALA A 141 3.83 26.83 0.73
CA ALA A 141 3.34 26.00 1.82
C ALA A 141 2.77 24.68 1.30
N PRO A 142 3.11 23.53 1.89
CA PRO A 142 2.47 22.26 1.58
C PRO A 142 0.98 22.32 1.97
N MET A 143 0.15 21.60 1.21
CA MET A 143 -1.25 21.43 1.55
C MET A 143 -1.37 20.23 2.50
N ILE A 144 -1.88 20.50 3.69
CA ILE A 144 -2.16 19.48 4.70
C ILE A 144 -3.66 19.16 4.62
N PHE A 145 -3.99 17.89 4.55
CA PHE A 145 -5.37 17.40 4.58
C PHE A 145 -5.73 16.92 5.97
N GLU A 146 -7.01 16.98 6.32
CA GLU A 146 -7.54 16.60 7.64
C GLU A 146 -6.81 17.35 8.76
N ASP A 147 -6.37 16.65 9.83
CA ASP A 147 -5.61 17.21 10.94
C ASP A 147 -4.09 17.19 10.76
N GLY A 148 -3.60 16.53 9.71
CA GLY A 148 -2.17 16.39 9.45
C GLY A 148 -1.48 15.27 10.24
N GLU A 149 -2.20 14.53 11.06
CA GLU A 149 -1.65 13.46 11.91
C GLU A 149 -1.54 12.10 11.17
N GLN A 150 -1.77 12.07 9.86
CA GLN A 150 -1.67 10.84 9.08
C GLN A 150 -0.24 10.29 9.09
N SER A 151 -0.08 9.05 9.51
CA SER A 151 1.18 8.33 9.45
C SER A 151 1.33 7.54 8.15
N ARG A 152 2.56 7.48 7.64
CA ARG A 152 2.94 6.67 6.49
C ARG A 152 4.29 6.04 6.73
N ASP A 153 4.46 4.83 6.20
CA ASP A 153 5.75 4.15 6.21
C ASP A 153 6.49 4.46 4.91
N PHE A 154 7.74 4.93 5.03
CA PHE A 154 8.55 5.37 3.89
C PHE A 154 9.75 4.44 3.70
N VAL A 155 9.94 3.98 2.46
CA VAL A 155 11.03 3.08 2.08
C VAL A 155 11.88 3.74 1.00
N HIS A 156 13.20 3.80 1.21
CA HIS A 156 14.08 4.38 0.21
C HIS A 156 14.19 3.47 -1.02
N VAL A 157 14.32 4.07 -2.20
CA VAL A 157 14.37 3.34 -3.48
C VAL A 157 15.52 2.33 -3.54
N SER A 158 16.64 2.56 -2.84
CA SER A 158 17.75 1.60 -2.78
C SER A 158 17.35 0.26 -2.13
N ASP A 159 16.52 0.33 -1.09
CA ASP A 159 16.06 -0.88 -0.38
C ASP A 159 15.09 -1.68 -1.24
N ILE A 160 14.25 -0.96 -2.00
CA ILE A 160 13.37 -1.59 -3.01
C ILE A 160 14.20 -2.28 -4.10
N VAL A 161 15.24 -1.62 -4.61
CA VAL A 161 16.14 -2.22 -5.60
C VAL A 161 16.80 -3.47 -5.04
N GLN A 162 17.34 -3.40 -3.82
CA GLN A 162 17.96 -4.54 -3.15
C GLN A 162 16.97 -5.70 -2.99
N ALA A 163 15.76 -5.44 -2.51
CA ALA A 163 14.73 -6.46 -2.36
C ALA A 163 14.34 -7.15 -3.69
N ASN A 164 14.35 -6.40 -4.80
CA ASN A 164 14.05 -6.98 -6.12
C ASN A 164 15.19 -7.83 -6.70
N LEU A 165 16.43 -7.61 -6.25
CA LEU A 165 17.62 -8.34 -6.72
C LEU A 165 17.89 -9.63 -5.93
N LEU A 166 17.37 -9.74 -4.72
CA LEU A 166 17.45 -10.94 -3.87
C LEU A 166 16.44 -12.01 -4.30
#